data_ae7699e2819910431e52ecd5f1f0c76d
#
_entry.id   ae7699e2819910431e52ecd5f1f0c76d
#
_cell.length_a   1.000
_cell.length_b   1.000
_cell.length_c   1.000
_cell.angle_alpha   90.00
_cell.angle_beta   90.00
_cell.angle_gamma   90.00
#
_symmetry.space_group_name_H-M   'P 1'
#
loop_
_entity.id
_entity.type
_entity.pdbx_description
1 polymer ?
#
loop_
_entity_poly.entity_id
_entity_poly.type
_entity_poly.pdbx_seq_one_letter_code
_entity_poly.pdbx_strand_id
1 'polypeptide(L)'
;MQEANRLKRLPLYLFTIIDDLKRRARERGIDVIDFGMGSPDQPTPKHIIDALCKAAQITENHRYSRADGDVERRLRRSIAAMYKRKFNVELDPDKEVLPLIGSKEGIGHLSTAFLNSDDIAIVPSPAYPTHFNGVLIAGGILYNIPITADKGFLPDYSAIPP
;
A
#
# COMPACT_ATOMS: atom_id res chain seq x y z
N MET A 1 18.17 24.01 -4.09
CA MET A 1 16.69 23.80 -4.12
C MET A 1 16.21 23.61 -2.68
N GLN A 2 15.08 24.18 -2.32
CA GLN A 2 14.51 24.04 -0.97
C GLN A 2 13.40 22.98 -1.01
N GLU A 3 13.37 22.07 -0.05
CA GLU A 3 12.33 21.04 0.05
C GLU A 3 10.97 21.67 0.34
N ALA A 4 9.90 21.06 -0.20
CA ALA A 4 8.54 21.46 0.10
C ALA A 4 8.23 21.24 1.59
N ASN A 5 7.45 22.15 2.21
CA ASN A 5 7.12 22.05 3.64
C ASN A 5 6.42 20.75 4.02
N ARG A 6 5.61 20.17 3.12
CA ARG A 6 4.95 18.88 3.35
C ARG A 6 5.95 17.71 3.54
N LEU A 7 7.12 17.74 2.88
CA LEU A 7 8.15 16.71 3.05
C LEU A 7 8.80 16.76 4.44
N LYS A 8 8.92 17.96 5.03
CA LYS A 8 9.46 18.14 6.38
C LYS A 8 8.55 17.59 7.47
N ARG A 9 7.27 17.33 7.15
CA ARG A 9 6.29 16.73 8.06
C ARG A 9 6.37 15.20 8.09
N LEU A 10 7.05 14.59 7.11
CA LEU A 10 7.18 13.14 7.05
C LEU A 10 8.10 12.65 8.17
N PRO A 11 7.70 11.64 8.94
CA PRO A 11 8.59 10.98 9.87
C PRO A 11 9.70 10.25 9.13
N LEU A 12 10.82 10.03 9.81
CA LEU A 12 11.87 9.15 9.29
C LEU A 12 11.28 7.76 9.03
N TYR A 13 11.67 7.16 7.91
CA TYR A 13 11.19 5.83 7.56
C TYR A 13 11.67 4.79 8.59
N LEU A 14 10.73 4.20 9.32
CA LEU A 14 11.00 3.34 10.46
C LEU A 14 11.96 2.19 10.15
N PHE A 15 11.82 1.56 8.99
CA PHE A 15 12.68 0.43 8.61
C PHE A 15 14.14 0.84 8.42
N THR A 16 14.44 2.05 7.96
CA THR A 16 15.81 2.57 7.90
C THR A 16 16.44 2.66 9.30
N ILE A 17 15.65 3.11 10.29
CA ILE A 17 16.11 3.20 11.69
C ILE A 17 16.37 1.80 12.24
N ILE A 18 15.45 0.87 12.02
CA ILE A 18 15.57 -0.54 12.46
C ILE A 18 16.78 -1.21 11.82
N ASP A 19 17.00 -1.01 10.52
CA ASP A 19 18.13 -1.60 9.81
C ASP A 19 19.47 -1.07 10.33
N ASP A 20 19.57 0.22 10.65
CA ASP A 20 20.75 0.79 11.27
C ASP A 20 21.02 0.23 12.67
N LEU A 21 19.96 0.07 13.48
CA LEU A 21 20.06 -0.55 14.80
C LEU A 21 20.52 -2.02 14.72
N LYS A 22 19.96 -2.80 13.79
CA LYS A 22 20.38 -4.18 13.53
C LYS A 22 21.85 -4.25 13.10
N ARG A 23 22.26 -3.38 12.19
CA ARG A 23 23.65 -3.29 11.72
C ARG A 23 24.60 -3.03 12.90
N ARG A 24 24.34 -2.00 13.71
CA ARG A 24 25.15 -1.66 14.89
C ARG A 24 25.20 -2.78 15.93
N ALA A 25 24.12 -3.52 16.11
CA ALA A 25 24.09 -4.65 17.03
C ALA A 25 24.99 -5.79 16.52
N ARG A 26 24.92 -6.11 15.22
CA ARG A 26 25.78 -7.14 14.60
C ARG A 26 27.26 -6.76 14.64
N GLU A 27 27.61 -5.48 14.40
CA GLU A 27 28.99 -4.97 14.53
C GLU A 27 29.56 -5.14 15.93
N ARG A 28 28.71 -5.22 16.97
CA ARG A 28 29.10 -5.50 18.34
C ARG A 28 29.07 -7.00 18.70
N GLY A 29 28.91 -7.87 17.70
CA GLY A 29 28.89 -9.32 17.89
C GLY A 29 27.57 -9.87 18.48
N ILE A 30 26.50 -9.08 18.51
CA ILE A 30 25.20 -9.54 19.01
C ILE A 30 24.53 -10.37 17.92
N ASP A 31 24.08 -11.57 18.26
CA ASP A 31 23.22 -12.40 17.41
C ASP A 31 21.81 -11.80 17.36
N VAL A 32 21.47 -11.20 16.21
CA VAL A 32 20.19 -10.50 16.02
C VAL A 32 19.19 -11.41 15.33
N ILE A 33 18.12 -11.77 16.06
CA ILE A 33 16.95 -12.43 15.50
C ILE A 33 16.03 -11.33 14.91
N ASP A 34 15.81 -11.39 13.60
CA ASP A 34 15.11 -10.33 12.86
C ASP A 34 13.67 -10.73 12.50
N PHE A 35 12.70 -10.12 13.17
CA PHE A 35 11.28 -10.21 12.84
C PHE A 35 10.73 -8.89 12.26
N GLY A 36 11.58 -8.01 11.77
CA GLY A 36 11.21 -6.66 11.37
C GLY A 36 10.45 -6.62 10.05
N MET A 37 10.81 -7.42 9.06
CA MET A 37 10.16 -7.43 7.74
C MET A 37 9.60 -8.81 7.44
N GLY A 38 8.27 -8.88 7.29
CA GLY A 38 7.57 -10.08 6.85
C GLY A 38 7.59 -10.21 5.33
N SER A 39 8.67 -10.74 4.77
CA SER A 39 8.70 -11.13 3.36
C SER A 39 8.11 -12.52 3.18
N PRO A 40 7.30 -12.77 2.13
CA PRO A 40 6.91 -14.12 1.77
C PRO A 40 8.15 -14.99 1.51
N ASP A 41 8.25 -16.14 2.15
CA ASP A 41 9.37 -17.09 2.06
C ASP A 41 9.10 -18.24 1.11
N GLN A 42 7.84 -18.41 0.68
CA GLN A 42 7.45 -19.45 -0.26
C GLN A 42 7.63 -18.99 -1.71
N PRO A 43 8.08 -19.88 -2.61
CA PRO A 43 8.25 -19.52 -4.01
C PRO A 43 6.89 -19.22 -4.66
N THR A 44 6.93 -18.33 -5.66
CA THR A 44 5.75 -18.08 -6.50
C THR A 44 5.29 -19.41 -7.16
N PRO A 45 3.98 -19.71 -7.18
CA PRO A 45 3.46 -20.91 -7.82
C PRO A 45 3.93 -21.04 -9.27
N LYS A 46 4.35 -22.26 -9.65
CA LYS A 46 4.97 -22.53 -10.96
C LYS A 46 4.12 -22.04 -12.14
N HIS A 47 2.80 -22.22 -12.11
CA HIS A 47 1.91 -21.80 -13.19
C HIS A 47 1.93 -20.28 -13.42
N ILE A 48 2.18 -19.47 -12.38
CA ILE A 48 2.32 -18.01 -12.49
C ILE A 48 3.66 -17.67 -13.15
N ILE A 49 4.74 -18.33 -12.73
CA ILE A 49 6.07 -18.16 -13.32
C ILE A 49 6.04 -18.51 -14.81
N ASP A 50 5.47 -19.67 -15.15
CA ASP A 50 5.38 -20.13 -16.53
C ASP A 50 4.55 -19.16 -17.42
N ALA A 51 3.44 -18.63 -16.87
CA ALA A 51 2.63 -17.65 -17.57
C ALA A 51 3.39 -16.34 -17.81
N LEU A 52 4.15 -15.86 -16.83
CA LEU A 52 4.99 -14.67 -16.95
C LEU A 52 6.08 -14.86 -17.99
N CYS A 53 6.82 -15.97 -17.93
CA CYS A 53 7.88 -16.28 -18.89
C CYS A 53 7.32 -16.39 -20.33
N LYS A 54 6.17 -17.02 -20.51
CA LYS A 54 5.50 -17.11 -21.80
C LYS A 54 5.07 -15.75 -22.32
N ALA A 55 4.49 -14.91 -21.46
CA ALA A 55 4.05 -13.57 -21.83
C ALA A 55 5.23 -12.64 -22.17
N ALA A 56 6.36 -12.78 -21.48
CA ALA A 56 7.58 -12.01 -21.74
C ALA A 56 8.22 -12.29 -23.11
N GLN A 57 7.93 -13.42 -23.74
CA GLN A 57 8.40 -13.75 -25.09
C GLN A 57 7.57 -13.10 -26.20
N ILE A 58 6.43 -12.52 -25.86
CA ILE A 58 5.53 -11.86 -26.81
C ILE A 58 5.95 -10.40 -26.92
N THR A 59 6.50 -9.98 -28.06
CA THR A 59 7.03 -8.63 -28.31
C THR A 59 5.99 -7.52 -28.15
N GLU A 60 4.72 -7.81 -28.41
CA GLU A 60 3.61 -6.88 -28.22
C GLU A 60 3.44 -6.46 -26.75
N ASN A 61 3.83 -7.32 -25.80
CA ASN A 61 3.77 -7.04 -24.36
C ASN A 61 4.89 -6.10 -23.87
N HIS A 62 5.89 -5.79 -24.73
CA HIS A 62 6.98 -4.86 -24.36
C HIS A 62 6.60 -3.39 -24.55
N ARG A 63 5.40 -3.11 -24.99
CA ARG A 63 4.89 -1.76 -25.25
C ARG A 63 4.30 -1.15 -23.98
N TYR A 64 4.04 0.15 -24.04
CA TYR A 64 3.28 0.82 -23.00
C TYR A 64 1.92 0.16 -22.78
N SER A 65 1.55 -0.03 -21.51
CA SER A 65 0.18 -0.41 -21.17
C SER A 65 -0.78 0.70 -21.57
N ARG A 66 -1.89 0.31 -22.17
CA ARG A 66 -2.96 1.25 -22.59
C ARG A 66 -4.22 0.90 -21.82
N ALA A 67 -4.83 1.90 -21.18
CA ALA A 67 -6.06 1.72 -20.39
C ALA A 67 -7.23 1.14 -21.19
N ASP A 68 -7.24 1.37 -22.51
CA ASP A 68 -8.20 0.83 -23.46
C ASP A 68 -7.74 -0.48 -24.13
N GLY A 69 -6.56 -0.99 -23.74
CA GLY A 69 -5.96 -2.19 -24.33
C GLY A 69 -6.64 -3.49 -23.90
N ASP A 70 -6.62 -4.49 -24.77
CA ASP A 70 -7.24 -5.80 -24.50
C ASP A 70 -6.62 -6.51 -23.29
N VAL A 71 -5.31 -6.34 -23.04
CA VAL A 71 -4.62 -6.97 -21.92
C VAL A 71 -5.14 -6.43 -20.59
N GLU A 72 -5.26 -5.11 -20.47
CA GLU A 72 -5.75 -4.48 -19.25
C GLU A 72 -7.23 -4.76 -19.02
N ARG A 73 -8.05 -4.74 -20.06
CA ARG A 73 -9.47 -5.14 -19.98
C ARG A 73 -9.62 -6.58 -19.52
N ARG A 74 -8.80 -7.51 -20.00
CA ARG A 74 -8.82 -8.92 -19.56
C ARG A 74 -8.44 -9.03 -18.09
N LEU A 75 -7.43 -8.27 -17.63
CA LEU A 75 -7.04 -8.24 -16.22
C LEU A 75 -8.20 -7.74 -15.34
N ARG A 76 -8.81 -6.61 -15.69
CA ARG A 76 -9.94 -6.03 -14.95
C ARG A 76 -11.12 -6.98 -14.87
N ARG A 77 -11.50 -7.64 -15.99
CA ARG A 77 -12.54 -8.67 -16.03
C ARG A 77 -12.19 -9.88 -15.15
N SER A 78 -10.93 -10.31 -15.15
CA SER A 78 -10.48 -11.42 -14.30
C SER A 78 -10.57 -11.07 -12.82
N ILE A 79 -10.23 -9.81 -12.46
CA ILE A 79 -10.39 -9.29 -11.09
C ILE A 79 -11.86 -9.27 -10.70
N ALA A 80 -12.75 -8.70 -11.52
CA ALA A 80 -14.19 -8.66 -11.26
C ALA A 80 -14.77 -10.06 -11.08
N ALA A 81 -14.40 -11.00 -11.96
CA ALA A 81 -14.82 -12.40 -11.84
C ALA A 81 -14.30 -13.08 -10.57
N MET A 82 -13.09 -12.76 -10.12
CA MET A 82 -12.55 -13.24 -8.85
C MET A 82 -13.34 -12.69 -7.67
N TYR A 83 -13.68 -11.41 -7.65
CA TYR A 83 -14.49 -10.79 -6.61
C TYR A 83 -15.89 -11.41 -6.53
N LYS A 84 -16.54 -11.64 -7.69
CA LYS A 84 -17.81 -12.36 -7.72
C LYS A 84 -17.71 -13.76 -7.12
N ARG A 85 -16.67 -14.52 -7.52
CA ARG A 85 -16.48 -15.90 -7.07
C ARG A 85 -16.14 -16.01 -5.58
N LYS A 86 -15.26 -15.12 -5.07
CA LYS A 86 -14.74 -15.22 -3.70
C LYS A 86 -15.60 -14.51 -2.67
N PHE A 87 -16.17 -13.38 -3.03
CA PHE A 87 -16.83 -12.48 -2.09
C PHE A 87 -18.31 -12.23 -2.42
N ASN A 88 -18.80 -12.78 -3.52
CA ASN A 88 -20.15 -12.53 -4.07
C ASN A 88 -20.42 -11.03 -4.33
N VAL A 89 -19.36 -10.28 -4.70
CA VAL A 89 -19.44 -8.86 -5.07
C VAL A 89 -19.38 -8.75 -6.59
N GLU A 90 -20.35 -8.08 -7.18
CA GLU A 90 -20.34 -7.73 -8.60
C GLU A 90 -19.68 -6.37 -8.80
N LEU A 91 -18.73 -6.31 -9.71
CA LEU A 91 -18.00 -5.08 -10.08
C LEU A 91 -18.10 -4.87 -11.58
N ASP A 92 -18.33 -3.63 -11.99
CA ASP A 92 -18.15 -3.20 -13.39
C ASP A 92 -16.64 -3.11 -13.67
N PRO A 93 -16.08 -4.01 -14.52
CA PRO A 93 -14.65 -4.02 -14.78
C PRO A 93 -14.11 -2.74 -15.43
N ASP A 94 -14.98 -1.97 -16.08
CA ASP A 94 -14.58 -0.76 -16.80
C ASP A 94 -14.65 0.51 -15.93
N LYS A 95 -15.39 0.50 -14.81
CA LYS A 95 -15.59 1.66 -13.93
C LYS A 95 -15.12 1.46 -12.49
N GLU A 96 -15.15 0.21 -11.99
CA GLU A 96 -14.95 -0.09 -10.57
C GLU A 96 -13.69 -0.90 -10.30
N VAL A 97 -12.87 -1.15 -11.32
CA VAL A 97 -11.62 -1.91 -11.17
C VAL A 97 -10.45 -1.11 -11.74
N LEU A 98 -9.52 -0.75 -10.88
CA LEU A 98 -8.26 -0.11 -11.23
C LEU A 98 -7.08 -1.04 -10.85
N PRO A 99 -6.33 -1.58 -11.82
CA PRO A 99 -5.09 -2.31 -11.55
C PRO A 99 -4.02 -1.39 -10.95
N LEU A 100 -3.31 -1.89 -9.95
CA LEU A 100 -2.27 -1.16 -9.23
C LEU A 100 -0.96 -1.95 -9.23
N ILE A 101 0.17 -1.26 -9.10
CA ILE A 101 1.47 -1.86 -8.82
C ILE A 101 1.57 -2.11 -7.29
N GLY A 102 0.74 -3.05 -6.82
CA GLY A 102 0.53 -3.32 -5.40
C GLY A 102 -0.41 -2.31 -4.73
N SER A 103 -1.07 -2.76 -3.64
CA SER A 103 -2.07 -1.96 -2.90
C SER A 103 -1.50 -0.67 -2.27
N LYS A 104 -0.22 -0.64 -1.99
CA LYS A 104 0.48 0.52 -1.43
C LYS A 104 0.36 1.76 -2.31
N GLU A 105 0.48 1.60 -3.62
CA GLU A 105 0.27 2.66 -4.60
C GLU A 105 -1.14 3.26 -4.48
N GLY A 106 -2.16 2.41 -4.46
CA GLY A 106 -3.55 2.85 -4.34
C GLY A 106 -3.82 3.61 -3.05
N ILE A 107 -3.33 3.10 -1.91
CA ILE A 107 -3.50 3.76 -0.61
C ILE A 107 -2.85 5.16 -0.61
N GLY A 108 -1.64 5.29 -1.16
CA GLY A 108 -0.95 6.58 -1.25
C GLY A 108 -1.65 7.57 -2.17
N HIS A 109 -2.04 7.13 -3.36
CA HIS A 109 -2.71 7.98 -4.34
C HIS A 109 -4.14 8.34 -3.95
N LEU A 110 -4.85 7.47 -3.21
CA LEU A 110 -6.19 7.77 -2.71
C LEU A 110 -6.20 9.06 -1.87
N SER A 111 -5.22 9.21 -0.97
CA SER A 111 -5.09 10.44 -0.20
C SER A 111 -4.91 11.67 -1.09
N THR A 112 -4.06 11.58 -2.11
CA THR A 112 -3.83 12.69 -3.04
C THR A 112 -5.05 13.01 -3.90
N ALA A 113 -5.88 12.00 -4.22
CA ALA A 113 -7.08 12.17 -5.04
C ALA A 113 -8.26 12.78 -4.27
N PHE A 114 -8.33 12.57 -2.95
CA PHE A 114 -9.52 12.94 -2.16
C PHE A 114 -9.26 14.02 -1.11
N LEU A 115 -8.01 14.37 -0.79
CA LEU A 115 -7.69 15.38 0.22
C LEU A 115 -7.14 16.64 -0.42
N ASN A 116 -7.71 17.77 -0.03
CA ASN A 116 -7.12 19.08 -0.24
C ASN A 116 -6.20 19.45 0.95
N SER A 117 -5.48 20.57 0.82
CA SER A 117 -4.78 21.14 1.96
C SER A 117 -5.78 21.44 3.08
N ASP A 118 -5.41 21.09 4.30
CA ASP A 118 -6.17 21.30 5.53
C ASP A 118 -7.40 20.38 5.73
N ASP A 119 -7.74 19.51 4.77
CA ASP A 119 -8.71 18.45 5.01
C ASP A 119 -8.20 17.48 6.08
N ILE A 120 -9.09 17.04 6.97
CA ILE A 120 -8.75 16.13 8.07
C ILE A 120 -8.98 14.70 7.63
N ALA A 121 -7.95 13.86 7.77
CA ALA A 121 -8.06 12.43 7.56
C ALA A 121 -7.86 11.67 8.88
N ILE A 122 -8.80 10.79 9.19
CA ILE A 122 -8.77 9.95 10.37
C ILE A 122 -8.02 8.67 10.03
N VAL A 123 -6.96 8.38 10.79
CA VAL A 123 -6.13 7.19 10.59
C VAL A 123 -5.98 6.42 11.90
N PRO A 124 -6.25 5.10 11.93
CA PRO A 124 -5.97 4.30 13.11
C PRO A 124 -4.50 4.34 13.49
N SER A 125 -4.19 4.31 14.78
CA SER A 125 -2.82 4.27 15.28
C SER A 125 -2.67 3.14 16.32
N PRO A 126 -1.68 2.22 16.15
CA PRO A 126 -0.66 2.18 15.09
C PRO A 126 -1.20 1.79 13.72
N ALA A 127 -0.55 2.26 12.64
CA ALA A 127 -0.91 1.96 11.26
C ALA A 127 0.33 1.75 10.37
N TYR A 128 0.12 1.13 9.23
CA TYR A 128 1.16 1.02 8.21
C TYR A 128 1.52 2.42 7.66
N PRO A 129 2.81 2.73 7.48
CA PRO A 129 3.27 4.09 7.16
C PRO A 129 2.59 4.77 5.98
N THR A 130 2.18 4.04 4.96
CA THR A 130 1.54 4.63 3.78
C THR A 130 0.23 5.33 4.11
N HIS A 131 -0.52 4.88 5.13
CA HIS A 131 -1.80 5.49 5.51
C HIS A 131 -1.60 6.93 5.99
N PHE A 132 -0.67 7.17 6.91
CA PHE A 132 -0.45 8.53 7.42
C PHE A 132 0.46 9.36 6.50
N ASN A 133 1.45 8.76 5.84
CA ASN A 133 2.31 9.47 4.89
C ASN A 133 1.52 9.97 3.68
N GLY A 134 0.56 9.20 3.17
CA GLY A 134 -0.32 9.64 2.09
C GLY A 134 -1.06 10.94 2.42
N VAL A 135 -1.64 11.02 3.63
CA VAL A 135 -2.31 12.23 4.12
C VAL A 135 -1.35 13.42 4.19
N LEU A 136 -0.16 13.23 4.77
CA LEU A 136 0.83 14.30 4.90
C LEU A 136 1.35 14.80 3.54
N ILE A 137 1.54 13.90 2.58
CA ILE A 137 1.97 14.23 1.21
C ILE A 137 0.87 14.99 0.47
N ALA A 138 -0.38 14.62 0.65
CA ALA A 138 -1.53 15.34 0.09
C ALA A 138 -1.71 16.74 0.68
N GLY A 139 -1.05 17.06 1.81
CA GLY A 139 -1.17 18.34 2.51
C GLY A 139 -2.27 18.34 3.57
N GLY A 140 -2.94 17.21 3.80
CA GLY A 140 -3.99 17.05 4.78
C GLY A 140 -3.48 17.07 6.23
N ILE A 141 -4.43 17.17 7.15
CA ILE A 141 -4.23 17.09 8.61
C ILE A 141 -4.52 15.67 9.06
N LEU A 142 -3.57 15.09 9.77
CA LEU A 142 -3.68 13.73 10.30
C LEU A 142 -4.35 13.76 11.67
N TYR A 143 -5.49 13.11 11.80
CA TYR A 143 -6.13 12.82 13.08
C TYR A 143 -5.95 11.32 13.42
N ASN A 144 -5.14 11.04 14.45
CA ASN A 144 -4.86 9.67 14.87
C ASN A 144 -5.93 9.19 15.86
N ILE A 145 -6.59 8.05 15.54
CA ILE A 145 -7.45 7.33 16.47
C ILE A 145 -6.66 6.12 17.01
N PRO A 146 -6.44 6.04 18.34
CA PRO A 146 -5.77 4.87 18.92
C PRO A 146 -6.64 3.61 18.79
N ILE A 147 -5.99 2.50 18.42
CA ILE A 147 -6.57 1.16 18.46
C ILE A 147 -5.83 0.35 19.51
N THR A 148 -6.51 -0.02 20.59
CA THR A 148 -5.93 -0.62 21.78
C THR A 148 -6.57 -1.98 22.09
N ALA A 149 -5.85 -2.83 22.84
CA ALA A 149 -6.30 -4.20 23.15
C ALA A 149 -7.59 -4.21 23.99
N ASP A 150 -7.76 -3.28 24.90
CA ASP A 150 -8.97 -3.11 25.72
C ASP A 150 -10.22 -2.77 24.90
N LYS A 151 -10.04 -2.17 23.71
CA LYS A 151 -11.11 -1.89 22.74
C LYS A 151 -11.15 -2.92 21.58
N GLY A 152 -10.50 -4.07 21.73
CA GLY A 152 -10.43 -5.10 20.72
C GLY A 152 -9.76 -4.66 19.41
N PHE A 153 -8.85 -3.68 19.48
CA PHE A 153 -8.18 -3.07 18.31
C PHE A 153 -9.14 -2.40 17.33
N LEU A 154 -10.31 -1.95 17.80
CA LEU A 154 -11.25 -1.17 16.99
C LEU A 154 -11.12 0.32 17.31
N PRO A 155 -11.26 1.21 16.32
CA PRO A 155 -11.26 2.66 16.55
C PRO A 155 -12.56 3.09 17.25
N ASP A 156 -12.42 3.95 18.23
CA ASP A 156 -13.55 4.58 18.93
C ASP A 156 -13.92 5.90 18.25
N TYR A 157 -14.85 5.85 17.33
CA TYR A 157 -15.28 7.05 16.60
C TYR A 157 -16.05 8.06 17.47
N SER A 158 -16.56 7.67 18.64
CA SER A 158 -17.22 8.60 19.58
C SER A 158 -16.23 9.57 20.24
N ALA A 159 -14.93 9.22 20.22
CA ALA A 159 -13.86 10.09 20.73
C ALA A 159 -13.43 11.20 19.76
N ILE A 160 -14.01 11.26 18.55
CA ILE A 160 -13.72 12.31 17.58
C ILE A 160 -14.46 13.58 18.01
N PRO A 161 -13.75 14.73 18.20
CA PRO A 161 -14.42 15.99 18.51
C PRO A 161 -15.34 16.43 17.36
N PRO A 162 -16.41 17.19 17.66
CA PRO A 162 -17.34 17.73 16.67
C PRO A 162 -16.67 18.72 15.73
#